data_f497543761c80a2dcf28666abb4af7c5
#
_entry.id   f497543761c80a2dcf28666abb4af7c5
#
_cell.length_a   1.000
_cell.length_b   1.000
_cell.length_c   1.000
_cell.angle_alpha   90.00
_cell.angle_beta   90.00
_cell.angle_gamma   90.00
#
_symmetry.space_group_name_H-M   'P 1'
#
loop_
_entity.id
_entity.type
_entity.pdbx_description
1 polymer ?
#
loop_
_entity_poly.entity_id
_entity_poly.type
_entity_poly.pdbx_seq_one_letter_code
_entity_poly.pdbx_strand_id
1 'polypeptide(L)'
;PIHGTGAVSTLPALETFRLAPLLVEKQMVQDSNFPTVKSPNPENAEALSLAIELSEREGADILLGTDPDCDRMGVAVKNDEGKMVLVTGNQIGAILADYRIRKLKSMGWIPQEGTQSAALIKTFVTSPMQDAIARKHDIKTINTLTGFKWIGEKLRLYEQELKASYEKEFGSSLDYDQLSHKERCELLQKYSTFYVFGGEESYGYLPTDSVRDKDGNAASVIFCELAASLKKEGRTVLDYLDSLYLQYGYFLESLGQIVYEGAAGAAKIENILKSYRSNPPTEFLGAKVSKFTDFGVETVVDPDGKEIPKQDLYFLRLENGYRYAVRGSGTEPKIKFYLFGSESVADESALEAAKSKTRENLERLKEAILNDANHRSES
;
A
#
# COMPACT_ATOMS: atom_id res chain seq x y z
N PRO A 1 -5.39 19.35 -3.06
CA PRO A 1 -4.41 19.35 -1.96
C PRO A 1 -5.09 19.71 -0.64
N ILE A 2 -4.52 19.23 0.47
CA ILE A 2 -4.98 19.62 1.82
C ILE A 2 -4.03 20.68 2.37
N HIS A 3 -4.21 21.93 1.95
CA HIS A 3 -3.39 23.09 2.30
C HIS A 3 -1.88 22.96 2.00
N GLY A 4 -1.52 22.12 1.05
CA GLY A 4 -0.13 21.78 0.75
C GLY A 4 0.30 22.10 -0.68
N THR A 5 1.41 21.49 -1.09
CA THR A 5 2.08 21.75 -2.37
C THR A 5 1.35 21.21 -3.60
N GLY A 6 0.28 20.41 -3.43
CA GLY A 6 -0.50 19.85 -4.55
C GLY A 6 -1.13 20.90 -5.46
N ALA A 7 -1.33 22.12 -4.99
CA ALA A 7 -1.77 23.22 -5.84
C ALA A 7 -0.76 23.57 -6.95
N VAL A 8 0.53 23.36 -6.70
CA VAL A 8 1.63 23.67 -7.62
C VAL A 8 2.33 22.43 -8.18
N SER A 9 1.92 21.22 -7.76
CA SER A 9 2.46 19.94 -8.24
C SER A 9 1.40 19.01 -8.80
N THR A 10 0.42 18.59 -8.00
CA THR A 10 -0.63 17.65 -8.43
C THR A 10 -1.54 18.27 -9.49
N LEU A 11 -1.99 19.52 -9.28
CA LEU A 11 -2.86 20.19 -10.24
C LEU A 11 -2.21 20.36 -11.62
N PRO A 12 -1.00 20.92 -11.76
CA PRO A 12 -0.32 20.97 -13.07
C PRO A 12 -0.05 19.60 -13.69
N ALA A 13 0.22 18.56 -12.86
CA ALA A 13 0.37 17.21 -13.37
C ALA A 13 -0.94 16.71 -14.01
N LEU A 14 -2.09 16.87 -13.34
CA LEU A 14 -3.40 16.50 -13.89
C LEU A 14 -3.71 17.30 -15.18
N GLU A 15 -3.50 18.61 -15.18
CA GLU A 15 -3.73 19.49 -16.35
C GLU A 15 -2.87 19.09 -17.56
N THR A 16 -1.63 18.65 -17.34
CA THR A 16 -0.74 18.15 -18.41
C THR A 16 -1.38 16.96 -19.14
N PHE A 17 -2.13 16.12 -18.42
CA PHE A 17 -2.90 15.01 -19.00
C PHE A 17 -4.32 15.40 -19.41
N ARG A 18 -4.62 16.71 -19.51
CA ARG A 18 -5.92 17.27 -19.91
C ARG A 18 -7.08 16.89 -18.99
N LEU A 19 -6.76 16.67 -17.74
CA LEU A 19 -7.75 16.49 -16.68
C LEU A 19 -8.08 17.86 -16.08
N ALA A 20 -9.37 18.17 -15.94
CA ALA A 20 -9.86 19.43 -15.39
C ALA A 20 -10.61 19.14 -14.06
N PRO A 21 -9.90 19.04 -12.92
CA PRO A 21 -10.54 18.73 -11.65
C PRO A 21 -11.36 19.91 -11.12
N LEU A 22 -12.46 19.62 -10.42
CA LEU A 22 -13.13 20.58 -9.55
C LEU A 22 -12.26 20.80 -8.30
N LEU A 23 -12.07 22.06 -7.91
CA LEU A 23 -11.14 22.42 -6.85
C LEU A 23 -11.88 22.75 -5.55
N VAL A 24 -11.40 22.25 -4.43
CA VAL A 24 -11.79 22.70 -3.10
C VAL A 24 -11.00 23.97 -2.78
N GLU A 25 -11.49 25.11 -3.24
CA GLU A 25 -10.78 26.41 -3.21
C GLU A 25 -10.16 26.76 -1.85
N LYS A 26 -10.88 26.45 -0.76
CA LYS A 26 -10.41 26.71 0.61
C LYS A 26 -9.14 25.91 0.97
N GLN A 27 -8.92 24.75 0.35
CA GLN A 27 -7.78 23.88 0.60
C GLN A 27 -6.65 24.04 -0.43
N MET A 28 -6.88 24.86 -1.48
CA MET A 28 -5.84 25.18 -2.47
C MET A 28 -4.79 26.16 -1.94
N VAL A 29 -5.10 26.87 -0.87
CA VAL A 29 -4.17 27.81 -0.23
C VAL A 29 -3.22 27.04 0.69
N GLN A 30 -1.91 27.20 0.47
CA GLN A 30 -0.90 26.65 1.36
C GLN A 30 -0.95 27.37 2.70
N ASP A 31 -1.24 26.64 3.78
CA ASP A 31 -1.35 27.19 5.13
C ASP A 31 -0.90 26.14 6.16
N SER A 32 0.17 26.43 6.88
CA SER A 32 0.74 25.56 7.90
C SER A 32 -0.15 25.36 9.15
N ASN A 33 -1.21 26.14 9.29
CA ASN A 33 -2.20 25.95 10.36
C ASN A 33 -3.32 24.99 9.98
N PHE A 34 -3.41 24.58 8.69
CA PHE A 34 -4.42 23.64 8.18
C PHE A 34 -5.86 24.00 8.61
N PRO A 35 -6.37 25.22 8.35
CA PRO A 35 -7.55 25.77 9.02
C PRO A 35 -8.86 25.02 8.73
N THR A 36 -8.90 24.12 7.75
CA THR A 36 -10.11 23.37 7.40
C THR A 36 -10.11 21.92 7.92
N VAL A 37 -9.02 21.47 8.57
CA VAL A 37 -8.87 20.08 9.01
C VAL A 37 -8.12 20.02 10.34
N LYS A 38 -8.38 18.98 11.13
CA LYS A 38 -7.61 18.70 12.35
C LYS A 38 -6.24 18.10 12.05
N SER A 39 -6.18 17.32 10.97
CA SER A 39 -4.95 16.68 10.49
C SER A 39 -5.00 16.63 8.96
N PRO A 40 -3.97 17.13 8.25
CA PRO A 40 -3.95 17.15 6.78
C PRO A 40 -3.55 15.79 6.19
N ASN A 41 -4.11 14.71 6.73
CA ASN A 41 -3.83 13.34 6.29
C ASN A 41 -5.02 12.79 5.48
N PRO A 42 -4.85 12.42 4.20
CA PRO A 42 -5.91 11.91 3.35
C PRO A 42 -6.44 10.51 3.76
N GLU A 43 -5.86 9.87 4.76
CA GLU A 43 -6.46 8.70 5.42
C GLU A 43 -7.75 9.04 6.19
N ASN A 44 -7.85 10.27 6.66
CA ASN A 44 -8.93 10.71 7.53
C ASN A 44 -10.11 11.20 6.69
N ALA A 45 -11.29 10.62 6.90
CA ALA A 45 -12.53 11.05 6.24
C ALA A 45 -12.80 12.56 6.47
N GLU A 46 -12.47 13.06 7.66
CA GLU A 46 -12.63 14.47 8.02
C GLU A 46 -11.79 15.39 7.12
N ALA A 47 -10.58 14.98 6.77
CA ALA A 47 -9.71 15.76 5.88
C ALA A 47 -10.26 15.87 4.44
N LEU A 48 -11.07 14.91 4.02
CA LEU A 48 -11.72 14.86 2.70
C LEU A 48 -13.16 15.38 2.70
N SER A 49 -13.70 15.82 3.83
CA SER A 49 -15.12 16.19 3.97
C SER A 49 -15.58 17.27 2.97
N LEU A 50 -14.81 18.33 2.78
CA LEU A 50 -15.12 19.39 1.82
C LEU A 50 -15.09 18.89 0.36
N ALA A 51 -14.19 17.97 0.06
CA ALA A 51 -14.10 17.35 -1.26
C ALA A 51 -15.28 16.38 -1.49
N ILE A 52 -15.72 15.65 -0.46
CA ILE A 52 -16.91 14.78 -0.51
C ILE A 52 -18.15 15.64 -0.79
N GLU A 53 -18.39 16.70 -0.03
CA GLU A 53 -19.53 17.63 -0.24
C GLU A 53 -19.52 18.21 -1.66
N LEU A 54 -18.37 18.68 -2.13
CA LEU A 54 -18.22 19.19 -3.50
C LEU A 54 -18.55 18.13 -4.54
N SER A 55 -17.99 16.94 -4.38
CA SER A 55 -18.14 15.81 -5.32
C SER A 55 -19.59 15.35 -5.42
N GLU A 56 -20.29 15.21 -4.30
CA GLU A 56 -21.70 14.81 -4.27
C GLU A 56 -22.60 15.88 -4.90
N ARG A 57 -22.33 17.18 -4.63
CA ARG A 57 -23.10 18.28 -5.21
C ARG A 57 -22.93 18.39 -6.72
N GLU A 58 -21.71 18.24 -7.21
CA GLU A 58 -21.38 18.38 -8.65
C GLU A 58 -21.48 17.04 -9.41
N GLY A 59 -21.75 15.95 -8.72
CA GLY A 59 -21.90 14.62 -9.33
C GLY A 59 -20.60 14.00 -9.85
N ALA A 60 -19.46 14.32 -9.22
CA ALA A 60 -18.17 13.75 -9.60
C ALA A 60 -18.14 12.22 -9.38
N ASP A 61 -17.39 11.50 -10.22
CA ASP A 61 -17.27 10.05 -10.10
C ASP A 61 -16.19 9.62 -9.09
N ILE A 62 -15.15 10.44 -8.94
CA ILE A 62 -14.04 10.23 -8.00
C ILE A 62 -13.64 11.55 -7.36
N LEU A 63 -13.02 11.49 -6.19
CA LEU A 63 -12.26 12.58 -5.60
C LEU A 63 -10.86 12.11 -5.21
N LEU A 64 -9.92 13.03 -5.21
CA LEU A 64 -8.55 12.83 -4.77
C LEU A 64 -8.19 13.86 -3.70
N GLY A 65 -7.46 13.44 -2.67
CA GLY A 65 -6.86 14.32 -1.68
C GLY A 65 -5.38 13.98 -1.50
N THR A 66 -4.52 15.01 -1.54
CA THR A 66 -3.08 14.84 -1.23
C THR A 66 -2.74 15.51 0.08
N ASP A 67 -1.82 14.93 0.82
CA ASP A 67 -1.24 15.55 2.02
C ASP A 67 -0.35 16.76 1.66
N PRO A 68 0.18 17.49 2.64
CA PRO A 68 0.85 18.77 2.37
C PRO A 68 2.09 18.69 1.48
N ASP A 69 2.86 17.63 1.55
CA ASP A 69 4.07 17.40 0.73
C ASP A 69 3.81 16.54 -0.52
N CYS A 70 2.54 16.11 -0.72
CA CYS A 70 2.07 15.35 -1.89
C CYS A 70 2.73 13.98 -2.08
N ASP A 71 3.19 13.38 -1.02
CA ASP A 71 3.75 12.04 -1.07
C ASP A 71 2.67 10.96 -0.91
N ARG A 72 1.45 11.31 -0.43
CA ARG A 72 0.29 10.43 -0.26
C ARG A 72 -0.91 10.90 -1.06
N MET A 73 -1.75 9.93 -1.42
CA MET A 73 -3.00 10.16 -2.13
C MET A 73 -4.14 9.37 -1.51
N GLY A 74 -5.16 10.07 -0.99
CA GLY A 74 -6.45 9.48 -0.59
C GLY A 74 -7.47 9.61 -1.71
N VAL A 75 -8.40 8.66 -1.76
CA VAL A 75 -9.44 8.57 -2.80
C VAL A 75 -10.78 8.26 -2.17
N ALA A 76 -11.84 8.89 -2.68
CA ALA A 76 -13.18 8.34 -2.58
C ALA A 76 -13.81 8.24 -3.98
N VAL A 77 -14.75 7.30 -4.12
CA VAL A 77 -15.41 7.00 -5.37
C VAL A 77 -16.91 6.95 -5.18
N LYS A 78 -17.66 7.31 -6.21
CA LYS A 78 -19.11 7.29 -6.17
C LYS A 78 -19.64 5.86 -6.21
N ASN A 79 -20.54 5.53 -5.29
CA ASN A 79 -21.30 4.28 -5.30
C ASN A 79 -22.62 4.41 -6.10
N ASP A 80 -23.37 3.31 -6.21
CA ASP A 80 -24.63 3.26 -6.93
C ASP A 80 -25.74 4.18 -6.37
N GLU A 81 -25.60 4.55 -5.09
CA GLU A 81 -26.51 5.50 -4.43
C GLU A 81 -26.13 6.97 -4.67
N GLY A 82 -25.06 7.22 -5.41
CA GLY A 82 -24.51 8.57 -5.66
C GLY A 82 -23.70 9.13 -4.51
N LYS A 83 -23.37 8.33 -3.50
CA LYS A 83 -22.57 8.72 -2.35
C LYS A 83 -21.10 8.43 -2.56
N MET A 84 -20.24 9.31 -2.01
CA MET A 84 -18.80 9.11 -2.04
C MET A 84 -18.37 8.12 -0.96
N VAL A 85 -17.70 7.04 -1.36
CA VAL A 85 -17.18 5.98 -0.48
C VAL A 85 -15.67 6.04 -0.49
N LEU A 86 -15.06 6.11 0.70
CA LEU A 86 -13.59 6.10 0.85
C LEU A 86 -13.03 4.75 0.43
N VAL A 87 -11.96 4.78 -0.34
CA VAL A 87 -11.16 3.61 -0.71
C VAL A 87 -9.94 3.56 0.22
N THR A 88 -9.72 2.42 0.87
CA THR A 88 -8.59 2.28 1.80
C THR A 88 -7.25 2.30 1.07
N GLY A 89 -6.17 2.65 1.79
CA GLY A 89 -4.83 2.65 1.21
C GLY A 89 -4.42 1.31 0.60
N ASN A 90 -4.81 0.21 1.24
CA ASN A 90 -4.59 -1.13 0.71
C ASN A 90 -5.38 -1.43 -0.57
N GLN A 91 -6.64 -0.98 -0.64
CA GLN A 91 -7.47 -1.13 -1.84
C GLN A 91 -6.93 -0.30 -3.01
N ILE A 92 -6.55 0.97 -2.76
CA ILE A 92 -5.92 1.83 -3.77
C ILE A 92 -4.63 1.18 -4.28
N GLY A 93 -3.78 0.68 -3.37
CA GLY A 93 -2.53 0.01 -3.74
C GLY A 93 -2.75 -1.25 -4.58
N ALA A 94 -3.78 -2.06 -4.28
CA ALA A 94 -4.13 -3.25 -5.06
C ALA A 94 -4.68 -2.87 -6.46
N ILE A 95 -5.56 -1.87 -6.52
CA ILE A 95 -6.11 -1.31 -7.78
C ILE A 95 -4.98 -0.82 -8.69
N LEU A 96 -4.08 0.01 -8.15
CA LEU A 96 -2.96 0.57 -8.92
C LEU A 96 -1.97 -0.51 -9.37
N ALA A 97 -1.67 -1.49 -8.51
CA ALA A 97 -0.77 -2.59 -8.83
C ALA A 97 -1.29 -3.45 -10.00
N ASP A 98 -2.55 -3.89 -9.93
CA ASP A 98 -3.16 -4.69 -11.01
C ASP A 98 -3.24 -3.88 -12.31
N TYR A 99 -3.73 -2.65 -12.23
CA TYR A 99 -3.84 -1.77 -13.39
C TYR A 99 -2.49 -1.54 -14.06
N ARG A 100 -1.45 -1.23 -13.27
CA ARG A 100 -0.09 -1.00 -13.78
C ARG A 100 0.48 -2.22 -14.48
N ILE A 101 0.34 -3.40 -13.89
CA ILE A 101 0.79 -4.67 -14.50
C ILE A 101 0.07 -4.91 -15.83
N ARG A 102 -1.26 -4.77 -15.86
CA ARG A 102 -2.05 -4.96 -17.09
C ARG A 102 -1.66 -3.99 -18.19
N LYS A 103 -1.42 -2.72 -17.84
CA LYS A 103 -0.97 -1.70 -18.81
C LYS A 103 0.41 -2.02 -19.37
N LEU A 104 1.37 -2.37 -18.54
CA LEU A 104 2.71 -2.76 -18.99
C LEU A 104 2.67 -3.98 -19.91
N LYS A 105 1.83 -4.98 -19.61
CA LYS A 105 1.59 -6.13 -20.49
C LYS A 105 0.95 -5.69 -21.81
N SER A 106 -0.08 -4.87 -21.76
CA SER A 106 -0.76 -4.39 -22.98
C SER A 106 0.12 -3.56 -23.91
N MET A 107 1.10 -2.84 -23.35
CA MET A 107 2.11 -2.08 -24.09
C MET A 107 3.28 -2.94 -24.59
N GLY A 108 3.33 -4.22 -24.20
CA GLY A 108 4.46 -5.11 -24.53
C GLY A 108 5.76 -4.77 -23.78
N TRP A 109 5.69 -4.06 -22.66
CA TRP A 109 6.87 -3.71 -21.86
C TRP A 109 7.31 -4.87 -20.96
N ILE A 110 6.35 -5.67 -20.53
CA ILE A 110 6.61 -6.97 -19.88
C ILE A 110 5.85 -8.07 -20.65
N PRO A 111 6.35 -9.31 -20.68
CA PRO A 111 5.68 -10.43 -21.36
C PRO A 111 4.25 -10.66 -20.89
N GLN A 112 3.38 -11.17 -21.78
CA GLN A 112 1.98 -11.47 -21.42
C GLN A 112 1.87 -12.53 -20.34
N GLU A 113 2.73 -13.55 -20.37
CA GLU A 113 2.87 -14.59 -19.36
C GLU A 113 3.38 -14.05 -18.02
N GLY A 114 4.10 -12.94 -18.02
CA GLY A 114 4.79 -12.37 -16.88
C GLY A 114 6.30 -12.59 -16.93
N THR A 115 6.99 -12.16 -15.87
CA THR A 115 8.44 -12.37 -15.73
C THR A 115 8.91 -12.18 -14.30
N GLN A 116 9.83 -13.00 -13.85
CA GLN A 116 10.52 -12.87 -12.55
C GLN A 116 11.62 -11.79 -12.58
N SER A 117 11.91 -11.20 -13.76
CA SER A 117 12.76 -10.01 -13.91
C SER A 117 12.01 -8.70 -13.73
N ALA A 118 10.75 -8.75 -13.29
CA ALA A 118 9.97 -7.57 -12.90
C ALA A 118 9.40 -7.77 -11.48
N ALA A 119 9.35 -6.70 -10.70
CA ALA A 119 8.94 -6.78 -9.29
C ALA A 119 7.90 -5.74 -8.91
N LEU A 120 6.97 -6.18 -8.07
CA LEU A 120 6.12 -5.36 -7.22
C LEU A 120 6.78 -5.30 -5.84
N ILE A 121 6.96 -4.11 -5.28
CA ILE A 121 7.64 -3.92 -3.99
C ILE A 121 6.70 -3.26 -3.00
N LYS A 122 6.48 -3.89 -1.84
CA LYS A 122 5.59 -3.39 -0.78
C LYS A 122 6.14 -3.70 0.60
N THR A 123 5.52 -3.12 1.64
CA THR A 123 5.92 -3.45 3.01
C THR A 123 5.30 -4.78 3.47
N PHE A 124 5.89 -5.40 4.52
CA PHE A 124 5.32 -6.61 5.15
C PHE A 124 3.92 -6.38 5.72
N VAL A 125 3.57 -5.13 6.03
CA VAL A 125 2.27 -4.76 6.61
C VAL A 125 1.28 -4.20 5.59
N THR A 126 1.65 -4.16 4.32
CA THR A 126 0.75 -3.86 3.20
C THR A 126 -0.02 -5.12 2.77
N SER A 127 -1.23 -4.95 2.24
CA SER A 127 -2.16 -6.01 1.88
C SER A 127 -1.52 -7.18 1.15
N PRO A 128 -1.77 -8.43 1.59
CA PRO A 128 -1.37 -9.62 0.87
C PRO A 128 -2.14 -9.83 -0.46
N MET A 129 -3.15 -9.01 -0.75
CA MET A 129 -3.80 -9.01 -2.05
C MET A 129 -2.81 -8.68 -3.17
N GLN A 130 -1.85 -7.77 -2.93
CA GLN A 130 -0.82 -7.46 -3.91
C GLN A 130 0.11 -8.66 -4.19
N ASP A 131 0.37 -9.54 -3.19
CA ASP A 131 1.08 -10.81 -3.44
C ASP A 131 0.26 -11.74 -4.34
N ALA A 132 -1.06 -11.80 -4.16
CA ALA A 132 -1.95 -12.61 -5.00
C ALA A 132 -2.01 -12.09 -6.45
N ILE A 133 -2.09 -10.77 -6.61
CA ILE A 133 -2.02 -10.09 -7.92
C ILE A 133 -0.70 -10.44 -8.62
N ALA A 134 0.43 -10.16 -7.98
CA ALA A 134 1.75 -10.39 -8.57
C ALA A 134 1.94 -11.86 -8.98
N ARG A 135 1.56 -12.80 -8.11
CA ARG A 135 1.62 -14.24 -8.38
C ARG A 135 0.80 -14.65 -9.60
N LYS A 136 -0.43 -14.13 -9.73
CA LYS A 136 -1.29 -14.44 -10.88
C LYS A 136 -0.74 -13.92 -12.20
N HIS A 137 0.01 -12.83 -12.14
CA HIS A 137 0.64 -12.23 -13.30
C HIS A 137 2.08 -12.71 -13.55
N ASP A 138 2.59 -13.64 -12.74
CA ASP A 138 3.99 -14.10 -12.73
C ASP A 138 4.98 -12.93 -12.62
N ILE A 139 4.74 -12.05 -11.64
CA ILE A 139 5.61 -10.93 -11.26
C ILE A 139 6.17 -11.22 -9.87
N LYS A 140 7.46 -10.96 -9.67
CA LYS A 140 8.12 -11.09 -8.37
C LYS A 140 7.51 -10.13 -7.34
N THR A 141 7.27 -10.59 -6.11
CA THR A 141 6.90 -9.71 -5.00
C THR A 141 8.06 -9.59 -4.02
N ILE A 142 8.47 -8.36 -3.74
CA ILE A 142 9.45 -8.05 -2.70
C ILE A 142 8.72 -7.39 -1.52
N ASN A 143 8.85 -8.00 -0.34
CA ASN A 143 8.34 -7.41 0.90
C ASN A 143 9.49 -6.75 1.65
N THR A 144 9.33 -5.48 2.03
CA THR A 144 10.31 -4.69 2.79
C THR A 144 9.80 -4.37 4.19
N LEU A 145 10.67 -3.88 5.03
CA LEU A 145 10.25 -3.22 6.28
C LEU A 145 9.44 -1.96 5.97
N THR A 146 8.69 -1.46 6.95
CA THR A 146 7.96 -0.19 6.84
C THR A 146 8.90 0.99 6.68
N GLY A 147 8.53 1.92 5.83
CA GLY A 147 9.29 3.10 5.44
C GLY A 147 9.75 3.00 3.99
N PHE A 148 9.35 3.99 3.21
CA PHE A 148 9.56 4.00 1.76
C PHE A 148 11.04 3.97 1.35
N LYS A 149 11.95 4.38 2.26
CA LYS A 149 13.40 4.26 2.07
C LYS A 149 13.85 2.85 1.65
N TRP A 150 13.16 1.81 2.12
CA TRP A 150 13.49 0.43 1.76
C TRP A 150 13.06 0.06 0.34
N ILE A 151 11.95 0.63 -0.13
CA ILE A 151 11.52 0.53 -1.52
C ILE A 151 12.52 1.31 -2.41
N GLY A 152 12.84 2.54 -2.03
CA GLY A 152 13.83 3.37 -2.74
C GLY A 152 15.23 2.73 -2.78
N GLU A 153 15.65 2.04 -1.71
CA GLU A 153 16.89 1.26 -1.69
C GLU A 153 16.88 0.14 -2.73
N LYS A 154 15.77 -0.59 -2.88
CA LYS A 154 15.65 -1.64 -3.92
C LYS A 154 15.80 -1.08 -5.32
N LEU A 155 15.15 0.04 -5.63
CA LEU A 155 15.31 0.69 -6.93
C LEU A 155 16.78 1.07 -7.19
N ARG A 156 17.47 1.61 -6.17
CA ARG A 156 18.89 1.93 -6.28
C ARG A 156 19.75 0.69 -6.54
N LEU A 157 19.49 -0.41 -5.84
CA LEU A 157 20.23 -1.66 -6.04
C LEU A 157 20.04 -2.18 -7.47
N TYR A 158 18.81 -2.18 -7.98
CA TYR A 158 18.53 -2.61 -9.36
C TYR A 158 19.24 -1.76 -10.40
N GLU A 159 19.31 -0.45 -10.20
CA GLU A 159 20.09 0.44 -11.04
C GLU A 159 21.59 0.12 -10.97
N GLN A 160 22.13 -0.12 -9.77
CA GLN A 160 23.56 -0.44 -9.60
C GLN A 160 23.92 -1.78 -10.25
N GLU A 161 23.06 -2.80 -10.13
CA GLU A 161 23.23 -4.09 -10.80
C GLU A 161 23.19 -3.96 -12.31
N LEU A 162 22.25 -3.15 -12.86
CA LEU A 162 22.19 -2.85 -14.28
C LEU A 162 23.48 -2.18 -14.74
N LYS A 163 23.93 -1.10 -14.08
CA LYS A 163 25.14 -0.36 -14.45
C LYS A 163 26.38 -1.26 -14.45
N ALA A 164 26.56 -2.08 -13.42
CA ALA A 164 27.69 -3.00 -13.30
C ALA A 164 27.66 -4.10 -14.40
N SER A 165 26.50 -4.64 -14.69
CA SER A 165 26.33 -5.67 -15.73
C SER A 165 26.55 -5.10 -17.12
N TYR A 166 26.07 -3.89 -17.38
CA TYR A 166 26.26 -3.17 -18.64
C TYR A 166 27.75 -2.83 -18.90
N GLU A 167 28.41 -2.28 -17.88
CA GLU A 167 29.85 -1.97 -17.99
C GLU A 167 30.70 -3.23 -18.25
N LYS A 168 30.36 -4.33 -17.59
CA LYS A 168 31.02 -5.62 -17.81
C LYS A 168 30.84 -6.15 -19.24
N GLU A 169 29.65 -5.97 -19.85
CA GLU A 169 29.35 -6.46 -21.21
C GLU A 169 29.93 -5.54 -22.30
N PHE A 170 29.85 -4.22 -22.10
CA PHE A 170 30.17 -3.23 -23.15
C PHE A 170 31.49 -2.46 -22.93
N GLY A 171 32.09 -2.56 -21.76
CA GLY A 171 33.32 -1.83 -21.41
C GLY A 171 33.13 -0.31 -21.25
N SER A 172 31.89 0.17 -21.13
CA SER A 172 31.54 1.59 -20.99
C SER A 172 30.47 1.81 -19.93
N SER A 173 30.50 2.94 -19.26
CA SER A 173 29.50 3.33 -18.27
C SER A 173 28.16 3.64 -18.93
N LEU A 174 27.06 3.32 -18.24
CA LEU A 174 25.69 3.63 -18.64
C LEU A 174 25.21 4.89 -17.90
N ASP A 175 24.77 5.90 -18.66
CA ASP A 175 24.06 7.05 -18.08
C ASP A 175 22.57 6.69 -17.92
N TYR A 176 22.21 6.23 -16.72
CA TYR A 176 20.86 5.75 -16.39
C TYR A 176 19.81 6.87 -16.48
N ASP A 177 20.20 8.10 -16.15
CA ASP A 177 19.26 9.23 -16.09
C ASP A 177 18.87 9.75 -17.48
N GLN A 178 19.66 9.45 -18.50
CA GLN A 178 19.34 9.77 -19.89
C GLN A 178 18.43 8.73 -20.56
N LEU A 179 18.25 7.56 -19.96
CA LEU A 179 17.38 6.53 -20.51
C LEU A 179 15.90 6.91 -20.38
N SER A 180 15.14 6.69 -21.44
CA SER A 180 13.68 6.71 -21.36
C SER A 180 13.18 5.61 -20.42
N HIS A 181 11.96 5.76 -19.89
CA HIS A 181 11.38 4.74 -19.02
C HIS A 181 11.27 3.37 -19.70
N LYS A 182 11.03 3.35 -21.03
CA LYS A 182 10.99 2.10 -21.80
C LYS A 182 12.37 1.44 -21.89
N GLU A 183 13.41 2.20 -22.20
CA GLU A 183 14.79 1.70 -22.24
C GLU A 183 15.22 1.17 -20.87
N ARG A 184 14.90 1.88 -19.77
CA ARG A 184 15.13 1.38 -18.41
C ARG A 184 14.40 0.05 -18.18
N CYS A 185 13.14 -0.05 -18.59
CA CYS A 185 12.36 -1.28 -18.47
C CYS A 185 13.03 -2.47 -19.17
N GLU A 186 13.47 -2.28 -20.41
CA GLU A 186 14.14 -3.32 -21.22
C GLU A 186 15.49 -3.73 -20.61
N LEU A 187 16.32 -2.76 -20.23
CA LEU A 187 17.64 -3.02 -19.66
C LEU A 187 17.56 -3.64 -18.26
N LEU A 188 16.65 -3.15 -17.40
CA LEU A 188 16.46 -3.71 -16.06
C LEU A 188 15.97 -5.16 -16.13
N GLN A 189 15.07 -5.51 -17.05
CA GLN A 189 14.64 -6.91 -17.22
C GLN A 189 15.78 -7.81 -17.71
N LYS A 190 16.72 -7.28 -18.49
CA LYS A 190 17.87 -8.04 -19.02
C LYS A 190 18.98 -8.24 -17.99
N TYR A 191 19.26 -7.22 -17.18
CA TYR A 191 20.47 -7.16 -16.35
C TYR A 191 20.23 -7.15 -14.84
N SER A 192 18.98 -6.92 -14.42
CA SER A 192 18.60 -6.82 -13.01
C SER A 192 17.11 -7.12 -12.82
N THR A 193 16.37 -6.23 -12.19
CA THR A 193 14.92 -6.34 -11.99
C THR A 193 14.23 -5.01 -12.31
N PHE A 194 13.20 -5.05 -13.16
CA PHE A 194 12.37 -3.89 -13.46
C PHE A 194 11.35 -3.66 -12.36
N TYR A 195 11.28 -2.43 -11.86
CA TYR A 195 10.29 -2.00 -10.88
C TYR A 195 8.95 -1.70 -11.55
N VAL A 196 7.91 -2.47 -11.21
CA VAL A 196 6.56 -2.31 -11.77
C VAL A 196 5.74 -1.30 -11.00
N PHE A 197 5.67 -1.48 -9.69
CA PHE A 197 4.87 -0.68 -8.77
C PHE A 197 5.32 -0.94 -7.33
N GLY A 198 5.11 0.03 -6.45
CA GLY A 198 5.29 -0.17 -5.01
C GLY A 198 4.46 0.79 -4.18
N GLY A 199 4.27 0.41 -2.92
CA GLY A 199 3.47 1.22 -2.02
C GLY A 199 3.43 0.70 -0.60
N GLU A 200 2.85 1.55 0.25
CA GLU A 200 2.55 1.28 1.65
C GLU A 200 1.05 1.38 1.89
N GLU A 201 0.56 0.69 2.92
CA GLU A 201 -0.85 0.71 3.35
C GLU A 201 -1.30 2.13 3.76
N SER A 202 -0.35 2.97 4.15
CA SER A 202 -0.56 4.35 4.61
C SER A 202 -0.68 5.37 3.47
N TYR A 203 -1.30 4.98 2.35
CA TYR A 203 -1.64 5.85 1.22
C TYR A 203 -0.45 6.39 0.42
N GLY A 204 0.75 5.84 0.62
CA GLY A 204 1.96 6.18 -0.11
C GLY A 204 2.22 5.23 -1.27
N TYR A 205 2.28 5.72 -2.50
CA TYR A 205 2.45 4.92 -3.71
C TYR A 205 3.56 5.50 -4.59
N LEU A 206 4.26 4.60 -5.29
CA LEU A 206 5.22 4.95 -6.32
C LEU A 206 4.90 4.15 -7.58
N PRO A 207 4.20 4.73 -8.57
CA PRO A 207 3.82 4.02 -9.79
C PRO A 207 4.94 3.85 -10.81
N THR A 208 6.02 4.63 -10.72
CA THR A 208 7.15 4.61 -11.66
C THR A 208 8.48 4.72 -10.91
N ASP A 209 9.58 4.52 -11.60
CA ASP A 209 10.95 4.65 -11.06
C ASP A 209 11.55 6.06 -11.23
N SER A 210 10.72 7.06 -11.56
CA SER A 210 11.17 8.43 -11.81
C SER A 210 11.71 9.13 -10.57
N VAL A 211 11.22 8.76 -9.40
CA VAL A 211 11.70 9.18 -8.09
C VAL A 211 11.90 7.95 -7.19
N ARG A 212 12.48 8.12 -6.00
CA ARG A 212 12.75 7.01 -5.07
C ARG A 212 12.07 7.18 -3.72
N ASP A 213 10.98 7.89 -3.74
CA ASP A 213 10.04 8.02 -2.62
C ASP A 213 8.62 7.97 -3.17
N LYS A 214 7.64 8.00 -2.28
CA LYS A 214 6.22 8.09 -2.61
C LYS A 214 5.93 9.27 -3.54
N ASP A 215 5.10 9.05 -4.54
CA ASP A 215 4.70 10.08 -5.51
C ASP A 215 3.18 10.11 -5.64
N GLY A 216 2.53 10.92 -4.80
CA GLY A 216 1.09 11.14 -4.84
C GLY A 216 0.63 11.85 -6.12
N ASN A 217 1.52 12.61 -6.79
CA ASN A 217 1.19 13.26 -8.06
C ASN A 217 1.04 12.23 -9.18
N ALA A 218 2.04 11.35 -9.35
CA ALA A 218 1.97 10.27 -10.34
C ALA A 218 0.85 9.27 -10.02
N ALA A 219 0.64 8.94 -8.74
CA ALA A 219 -0.46 8.09 -8.31
C ALA A 219 -1.83 8.69 -8.66
N SER A 220 -2.00 10.01 -8.48
CA SER A 220 -3.22 10.74 -8.84
C SER A 220 -3.50 10.69 -10.35
N VAL A 221 -2.49 10.92 -11.18
CA VAL A 221 -2.63 10.85 -12.64
C VAL A 221 -3.05 9.45 -13.09
N ILE A 222 -2.37 8.40 -12.60
CA ILE A 222 -2.67 7.01 -12.99
C ILE A 222 -4.05 6.57 -12.46
N PHE A 223 -4.44 7.01 -11.27
CA PHE A 223 -5.78 6.71 -10.75
C PHE A 223 -6.87 7.37 -11.59
N CYS A 224 -6.67 8.60 -12.04
CA CYS A 224 -7.59 9.27 -12.96
C CYS A 224 -7.64 8.57 -14.33
N GLU A 225 -6.51 8.11 -14.87
CA GLU A 225 -6.47 7.33 -16.12
C GLU A 225 -7.29 6.04 -15.98
N LEU A 226 -7.09 5.31 -14.88
CA LEU A 226 -7.89 4.12 -14.56
C LEU A 226 -9.38 4.45 -14.54
N ALA A 227 -9.79 5.44 -13.74
CA ALA A 227 -11.20 5.81 -13.60
C ALA A 227 -11.83 6.22 -14.92
N ALA A 228 -11.11 7.01 -15.73
CA ALA A 228 -11.57 7.40 -17.08
C ALA A 228 -11.69 6.21 -18.03
N SER A 229 -10.77 5.26 -17.97
CA SER A 229 -10.83 4.01 -18.77
C SER A 229 -12.06 3.19 -18.39
N LEU A 230 -12.28 2.99 -17.09
CA LEU A 230 -13.44 2.25 -16.58
C LEU A 230 -14.77 2.93 -16.96
N LYS A 231 -14.86 4.26 -16.83
CA LYS A 231 -16.04 5.02 -17.22
C LYS A 231 -16.35 4.85 -18.71
N LYS A 232 -15.33 4.82 -19.57
CA LYS A 232 -15.51 4.54 -21.01
C LYS A 232 -16.06 3.14 -21.27
N GLU A 233 -15.78 2.19 -20.39
CA GLU A 233 -16.30 0.81 -20.42
C GLU A 233 -17.67 0.67 -19.74
N GLY A 234 -18.23 1.76 -19.20
CA GLY A 234 -19.49 1.73 -18.42
C GLY A 234 -19.35 1.12 -17.04
N ARG A 235 -18.14 1.12 -16.47
CA ARG A 235 -17.79 0.54 -15.17
C ARG A 235 -17.34 1.60 -14.18
N THR A 236 -17.53 1.33 -12.91
CA THR A 236 -17.02 2.13 -11.79
C THR A 236 -15.71 1.57 -11.25
N VAL A 237 -15.04 2.34 -10.39
CA VAL A 237 -13.85 1.85 -9.65
C VAL A 237 -14.24 0.75 -8.66
N LEU A 238 -15.47 0.79 -8.10
CA LEU A 238 -15.96 -0.27 -7.21
C LEU A 238 -16.19 -1.58 -7.98
N ASP A 239 -16.76 -1.53 -9.18
CA ASP A 239 -16.88 -2.72 -10.06
C ASP A 239 -15.49 -3.32 -10.38
N TYR A 240 -14.50 -2.45 -10.59
CA TYR A 240 -13.13 -2.92 -10.81
C TYR A 240 -12.58 -3.60 -9.57
N LEU A 241 -12.73 -2.99 -8.39
CA LEU A 241 -12.28 -3.56 -7.12
C LEU A 241 -12.97 -4.91 -6.85
N ASP A 242 -14.28 -5.01 -7.06
CA ASP A 242 -15.01 -6.27 -6.89
C ASP A 242 -14.55 -7.33 -7.90
N SER A 243 -14.23 -6.95 -9.15
CA SER A 243 -13.61 -7.87 -10.11
C SER A 243 -12.23 -8.38 -9.67
N LEU A 244 -11.45 -7.56 -8.95
CA LEU A 244 -10.20 -8.01 -8.34
C LEU A 244 -10.45 -9.02 -7.22
N TYR A 245 -11.46 -8.82 -6.38
CA TYR A 245 -11.85 -9.78 -5.34
C TYR A 245 -12.32 -11.11 -5.93
N LEU A 246 -13.04 -11.10 -7.02
CA LEU A 246 -13.45 -12.31 -7.74
C LEU A 246 -12.25 -13.06 -8.33
N GLN A 247 -11.25 -12.32 -8.81
CA GLN A 247 -10.08 -12.91 -9.45
C GLN A 247 -9.03 -13.42 -8.47
N TYR A 248 -8.82 -12.72 -7.35
CA TYR A 248 -7.70 -12.95 -6.43
C TYR A 248 -8.12 -13.45 -5.04
N GLY A 249 -9.42 -13.43 -4.75
CA GLY A 249 -9.99 -13.62 -3.42
C GLY A 249 -10.27 -12.30 -2.71
N TYR A 250 -11.13 -12.33 -1.70
CA TYR A 250 -11.40 -11.17 -0.86
C TYR A 250 -10.33 -11.01 0.20
N PHE A 251 -9.81 -9.81 0.35
CA PHE A 251 -8.84 -9.42 1.36
C PHE A 251 -9.37 -8.23 2.15
N LEU A 252 -9.18 -8.27 3.45
CA LEU A 252 -9.53 -7.19 4.37
C LEU A 252 -8.41 -7.00 5.38
N GLU A 253 -8.02 -5.76 5.58
CA GLU A 253 -7.06 -5.37 6.59
C GLU A 253 -7.73 -4.59 7.69
N SER A 254 -7.22 -4.72 8.92
CA SER A 254 -7.62 -3.93 10.07
C SER A 254 -6.39 -3.52 10.87
N LEU A 255 -6.44 -2.32 11.43
CA LEU A 255 -5.40 -1.81 12.31
C LEU A 255 -5.92 -1.75 13.74
N GLY A 256 -5.26 -2.47 14.64
CA GLY A 256 -5.36 -2.28 16.07
C GLY A 256 -4.21 -1.41 16.57
N GLN A 257 -4.46 -0.55 17.54
CA GLN A 257 -3.39 0.19 18.20
C GLN A 257 -3.69 0.41 19.67
N ILE A 258 -2.64 0.42 20.48
CA ILE A 258 -2.71 0.80 21.89
C ILE A 258 -1.74 1.96 22.08
N VAL A 259 -2.23 3.03 22.69
CA VAL A 259 -1.44 4.22 23.02
C VAL A 259 -1.27 4.25 24.52
N TYR A 260 -0.04 4.38 24.99
CA TYR A 260 0.28 4.55 26.39
C TYR A 260 0.98 5.89 26.59
N GLU A 261 0.56 6.66 27.56
CA GLU A 261 1.14 7.98 27.83
C GLU A 261 2.36 7.91 28.77
N GLY A 262 3.33 8.79 28.52
CA GLY A 262 4.49 9.00 29.38
C GLY A 262 5.51 7.85 29.39
N ALA A 263 6.50 7.98 30.27
CA ALA A 263 7.61 7.00 30.38
C ALA A 263 7.14 5.60 30.83
N ALA A 264 6.13 5.53 31.69
CA ALA A 264 5.52 4.26 32.09
C ALA A 264 4.85 3.56 30.89
N GLY A 265 4.33 4.32 29.96
CA GLY A 265 3.75 3.79 28.71
C GLY A 265 4.79 3.15 27.80
N ALA A 266 5.96 3.76 27.65
CA ALA A 266 7.06 3.17 26.89
C ALA A 266 7.51 1.81 27.47
N ALA A 267 7.58 1.69 28.81
CA ALA A 267 7.91 0.43 29.47
C ALA A 267 6.86 -0.66 29.20
N LYS A 268 5.55 -0.32 29.17
CA LYS A 268 4.49 -1.27 28.83
C LYS A 268 4.64 -1.79 27.40
N ILE A 269 4.96 -0.93 26.43
CA ILE A 269 5.21 -1.34 25.05
C ILE A 269 6.40 -2.29 24.98
N GLU A 270 7.48 -1.97 25.68
CA GLU A 270 8.66 -2.83 25.75
C GLU A 270 8.35 -4.20 26.37
N ASN A 271 7.54 -4.24 27.44
CA ASN A 271 7.09 -5.50 28.05
C ASN A 271 6.27 -6.34 27.05
N ILE A 272 5.35 -5.73 26.30
CA ILE A 272 4.58 -6.44 25.26
C ILE A 272 5.55 -7.05 24.24
N LEU A 273 6.49 -6.27 23.69
CA LEU A 273 7.43 -6.73 22.67
C LEU A 273 8.34 -7.84 23.21
N LYS A 274 8.85 -7.71 24.43
CA LYS A 274 9.64 -8.76 25.12
C LYS A 274 8.83 -10.03 25.32
N SER A 275 7.57 -9.90 25.75
CA SER A 275 6.67 -11.03 25.94
C SER A 275 6.38 -11.77 24.64
N TYR A 276 6.17 -11.06 23.51
CA TYR A 276 6.05 -11.70 22.19
C TYR A 276 7.27 -12.52 21.81
N ARG A 277 8.48 -12.05 22.12
CA ARG A 277 9.73 -12.75 21.86
C ARG A 277 9.94 -13.98 22.75
N SER A 278 9.71 -13.85 24.06
CA SER A 278 9.98 -14.91 25.04
C SER A 278 8.85 -15.95 25.16
N ASN A 279 7.61 -15.52 24.94
CA ASN A 279 6.41 -16.36 25.05
C ASN A 279 5.39 -15.95 23.97
N PRO A 280 5.66 -16.28 22.68
CA PRO A 280 4.76 -15.93 21.59
C PRO A 280 3.40 -16.59 21.76
N PRO A 281 2.31 -15.95 21.29
CA PRO A 281 0.98 -16.55 21.31
C PRO A 281 0.98 -17.84 20.47
N THR A 282 0.26 -18.85 20.95
CA THR A 282 0.15 -20.15 20.27
C THR A 282 -1.18 -20.35 19.56
N GLU A 283 -2.21 -19.59 19.96
CA GLU A 283 -3.58 -19.73 19.45
C GLU A 283 -4.37 -18.42 19.63
N PHE A 284 -5.30 -18.14 18.71
CA PHE A 284 -6.36 -17.14 18.88
C PHE A 284 -7.69 -17.68 18.35
N LEU A 285 -8.75 -17.55 19.14
CA LEU A 285 -10.13 -17.94 18.76
C LEU A 285 -10.23 -19.37 18.19
N GLY A 286 -9.46 -20.32 18.73
CA GLY A 286 -9.42 -21.70 18.27
C GLY A 286 -8.54 -21.97 17.05
N ALA A 287 -7.93 -20.94 16.47
CA ALA A 287 -6.96 -21.08 15.38
C ALA A 287 -5.54 -21.04 15.93
N LYS A 288 -4.77 -22.11 15.73
CA LYS A 288 -3.36 -22.19 16.16
C LYS A 288 -2.48 -21.29 15.31
N VAL A 289 -1.40 -20.81 15.91
CA VAL A 289 -0.32 -20.11 15.22
C VAL A 289 0.51 -21.15 14.45
N SER A 290 0.41 -21.14 13.12
CA SER A 290 1.16 -22.03 12.24
C SER A 290 2.58 -21.56 11.98
N LYS A 291 2.85 -20.25 12.08
CA LYS A 291 4.19 -19.68 11.94
C LYS A 291 4.28 -18.38 12.75
N PHE A 292 5.36 -18.25 13.51
CA PHE A 292 5.84 -17.04 14.15
C PHE A 292 7.17 -16.65 13.54
N THR A 293 7.37 -15.38 13.23
CA THR A 293 8.64 -14.84 12.71
C THR A 293 9.01 -13.61 13.54
N ASP A 294 10.15 -13.64 14.19
CA ASP A 294 10.75 -12.50 14.89
C ASP A 294 11.86 -11.89 14.03
N PHE A 295 11.57 -10.77 13.38
CA PHE A 295 12.54 -10.05 12.54
C PHE A 295 13.72 -9.46 13.33
N GLY A 296 13.63 -9.41 14.66
CA GLY A 296 14.72 -8.97 15.53
C GLY A 296 15.85 -9.99 15.67
N VAL A 297 15.52 -11.29 15.54
CA VAL A 297 16.48 -12.39 15.74
C VAL A 297 16.63 -13.31 14.55
N GLU A 298 15.55 -13.62 13.82
CA GLU A 298 15.61 -14.52 12.67
C GLU A 298 16.29 -13.83 11.46
N THR A 299 17.08 -14.58 10.70
CA THR A 299 17.56 -14.12 9.39
C THR A 299 16.45 -14.34 8.37
N VAL A 300 15.86 -13.27 7.92
CA VAL A 300 14.84 -13.26 6.86
C VAL A 300 15.50 -12.73 5.60
N VAL A 301 15.36 -13.49 4.50
CA VAL A 301 15.94 -13.15 3.20
C VAL A 301 14.81 -12.88 2.22
N ASP A 302 14.93 -11.84 1.43
CA ASP A 302 13.98 -11.51 0.38
C ASP A 302 14.19 -12.37 -0.90
N PRO A 303 13.28 -12.34 -1.87
CA PRO A 303 13.40 -13.13 -3.11
C PRO A 303 14.65 -12.81 -3.96
N ASP A 304 15.30 -11.67 -3.76
CA ASP A 304 16.56 -11.32 -4.43
C ASP A 304 17.80 -11.84 -3.67
N GLY A 305 17.60 -12.55 -2.54
CA GLY A 305 18.69 -13.08 -1.72
C GLY A 305 19.28 -12.08 -0.73
N LYS A 306 18.67 -10.89 -0.57
CA LYS A 306 19.14 -9.88 0.38
C LYS A 306 18.53 -10.10 1.76
N GLU A 307 19.36 -10.03 2.81
CA GLU A 307 18.87 -10.06 4.18
C GLU A 307 18.06 -8.81 4.52
N ILE A 308 16.89 -9.05 5.15
CA ILE A 308 16.07 -7.99 5.73
C ILE A 308 16.73 -7.51 7.03
N PRO A 309 16.95 -6.21 7.21
CA PRO A 309 17.51 -5.66 8.43
C PRO A 309 16.73 -6.06 9.68
N LYS A 310 17.43 -6.25 10.80
CA LYS A 310 16.80 -6.59 12.08
C LYS A 310 15.91 -5.45 12.57
N GLN A 311 14.69 -5.79 13.01
CA GLN A 311 13.73 -4.84 13.57
C GLN A 311 12.79 -5.54 14.55
N ASP A 312 12.30 -4.84 15.56
CA ASP A 312 11.23 -5.33 16.44
C ASP A 312 9.88 -5.33 15.69
N LEU A 313 9.76 -6.33 14.83
CA LEU A 313 8.58 -6.66 14.05
C LEU A 313 8.32 -8.15 14.22
N TYR A 314 7.14 -8.50 14.69
CA TYR A 314 6.69 -9.88 14.81
C TYR A 314 5.60 -10.14 13.77
N PHE A 315 5.70 -11.27 13.06
CA PHE A 315 4.71 -11.66 12.07
C PHE A 315 4.17 -13.06 12.38
N LEU A 316 2.86 -13.17 12.54
CA LEU A 316 2.19 -14.41 12.91
C LEU A 316 1.20 -14.84 11.82
N ARG A 317 1.20 -16.14 11.53
CA ARG A 317 0.23 -16.78 10.64
C ARG A 317 -0.60 -17.76 11.44
N LEU A 318 -1.92 -17.73 11.25
CA LEU A 318 -2.85 -18.67 11.85
C LEU A 318 -3.20 -19.79 10.85
N GLU A 319 -3.58 -20.97 11.34
CA GLU A 319 -3.96 -22.11 10.50
C GLU A 319 -5.19 -21.85 9.61
N ASN A 320 -6.07 -20.92 10.03
CA ASN A 320 -7.24 -20.49 9.25
C ASN A 320 -6.90 -19.49 8.12
N GLY A 321 -5.61 -19.20 7.88
CA GLY A 321 -5.13 -18.30 6.83
C GLY A 321 -5.02 -16.83 7.25
N TYR A 322 -5.58 -16.45 8.37
CA TYR A 322 -5.45 -15.09 8.90
C TYR A 322 -4.04 -14.85 9.43
N ARG A 323 -3.62 -13.61 9.45
CA ARG A 323 -2.28 -13.21 9.91
C ARG A 323 -2.33 -11.86 10.56
N TYR A 324 -1.31 -11.59 11.38
CA TYR A 324 -1.11 -10.26 11.91
C TYR A 324 0.37 -9.98 12.14
N ALA A 325 0.69 -8.69 12.16
CA ALA A 325 2.03 -8.20 12.50
C ALA A 325 1.94 -7.26 13.71
N VAL A 326 2.97 -7.30 14.55
CA VAL A 326 3.09 -6.45 15.75
C VAL A 326 4.34 -5.60 15.63
N ARG A 327 4.20 -4.30 15.85
CA ARG A 327 5.31 -3.35 15.78
C ARG A 327 5.13 -2.19 16.76
N GLY A 328 6.17 -1.89 17.54
CA GLY A 328 6.26 -0.64 18.29
C GLY A 328 6.48 0.56 17.35
N SER A 329 5.89 1.70 17.67
CA SER A 329 6.21 2.95 16.98
C SER A 329 7.59 3.45 17.44
N GLY A 330 8.42 3.90 16.51
CA GLY A 330 9.74 4.47 16.83
C GLY A 330 9.69 5.93 17.33
N THR A 331 8.57 6.63 17.12
CA THR A 331 8.46 8.08 17.39
C THR A 331 7.39 8.44 18.40
N GLU A 332 6.46 7.54 18.66
CA GLU A 332 5.30 7.78 19.54
C GLU A 332 5.13 6.59 20.50
N PRO A 333 4.62 6.81 21.71
CA PRO A 333 4.40 5.74 22.70
C PRO A 333 3.17 4.90 22.32
N LYS A 334 3.22 4.23 21.18
CA LYS A 334 2.15 3.36 20.68
C LYS A 334 2.68 2.07 20.09
N ILE A 335 1.89 1.01 20.18
CA ILE A 335 2.09 -0.27 19.53
C ILE A 335 0.97 -0.51 18.52
N LYS A 336 1.33 -0.99 17.35
CA LYS A 336 0.40 -1.27 16.25
C LYS A 336 0.31 -2.74 15.96
N PHE A 337 -0.90 -3.20 15.68
CA PHE A 337 -1.24 -4.55 15.26
C PHE A 337 -1.89 -4.46 13.88
N TYR A 338 -1.21 -4.96 12.86
CA TYR A 338 -1.71 -5.01 11.49
C TYR A 338 -2.32 -6.38 11.26
N LEU A 339 -3.63 -6.44 11.04
CA LEU A 339 -4.36 -7.68 10.86
C LEU A 339 -4.76 -7.87 9.39
N PHE A 340 -4.72 -9.12 8.93
CA PHE A 340 -5.02 -9.50 7.56
C PHE A 340 -5.95 -10.70 7.55
N GLY A 341 -7.16 -10.51 7.05
CA GLY A 341 -8.14 -11.54 6.76
C GLY A 341 -8.19 -11.81 5.26
N SER A 342 -8.43 -13.04 4.87
CA SER A 342 -8.68 -13.39 3.47
C SER A 342 -9.62 -14.56 3.35
N GLU A 343 -10.51 -14.49 2.33
CA GLU A 343 -11.43 -15.57 1.97
C GLU A 343 -11.39 -15.80 0.46
N SER A 344 -11.49 -17.05 0.04
CA SER A 344 -11.70 -17.35 -1.37
C SER A 344 -13.14 -16.98 -1.77
N VAL A 345 -13.28 -16.44 -2.97
CA VAL A 345 -14.58 -16.04 -3.54
C VAL A 345 -14.82 -16.91 -4.77
N ALA A 346 -15.88 -17.72 -4.74
CA ALA A 346 -16.18 -18.66 -5.84
C ALA A 346 -16.77 -17.92 -7.06
N ASP A 347 -17.66 -16.99 -6.80
CA ASP A 347 -18.37 -16.20 -7.80
C ASP A 347 -18.95 -14.91 -7.17
N GLU A 348 -19.60 -14.10 -7.99
CA GLU A 348 -20.18 -12.81 -7.57
C GLU A 348 -21.21 -12.96 -6.44
N SER A 349 -22.00 -14.03 -6.46
CA SER A 349 -23.03 -14.27 -5.42
C SER A 349 -22.44 -14.57 -4.05
N ALA A 350 -21.19 -15.08 -3.99
CA ALA A 350 -20.49 -15.39 -2.76
C ALA A 350 -19.72 -14.18 -2.18
N LEU A 351 -19.54 -13.10 -2.96
CA LEU A 351 -18.68 -11.98 -2.57
C LEU A 351 -19.17 -11.25 -1.30
N GLU A 352 -20.45 -10.92 -1.21
CA GLU A 352 -20.99 -10.21 -0.03
C GLU A 352 -20.95 -11.06 1.23
N ALA A 353 -21.15 -12.38 1.12
CA ALA A 353 -20.99 -13.30 2.23
C ALA A 353 -19.51 -13.36 2.69
N ALA A 354 -18.57 -13.39 1.76
CA ALA A 354 -17.14 -13.36 2.05
C ALA A 354 -16.73 -12.04 2.73
N LYS A 355 -17.21 -10.89 2.24
CA LYS A 355 -16.99 -9.57 2.85
C LYS A 355 -17.48 -9.52 4.30
N SER A 356 -18.70 -9.97 4.55
CA SER A 356 -19.33 -9.94 5.88
C SER A 356 -18.61 -10.88 6.85
N LYS A 357 -18.35 -12.12 6.44
CA LYS A 357 -17.64 -13.13 7.24
C LYS A 357 -16.23 -12.67 7.63
N THR A 358 -15.47 -12.13 6.66
CA THR A 358 -14.10 -11.68 6.92
C THR A 358 -14.10 -10.51 7.90
N ARG A 359 -15.03 -9.57 7.73
CA ARG A 359 -15.16 -8.40 8.63
C ARG A 359 -15.44 -8.84 10.07
N GLU A 360 -16.42 -9.70 10.28
CA GLU A 360 -16.77 -10.21 11.61
C GLU A 360 -15.59 -10.95 12.26
N ASN A 361 -14.98 -11.86 11.54
CA ASN A 361 -13.85 -12.63 12.04
C ASN A 361 -12.65 -11.75 12.37
N LEU A 362 -12.35 -10.76 11.54
CA LEU A 362 -11.21 -9.87 11.71
C LEU A 362 -11.40 -8.93 12.92
N GLU A 363 -12.61 -8.42 13.14
CA GLU A 363 -12.92 -7.62 14.33
C GLU A 363 -12.79 -8.45 15.61
N ARG A 364 -13.35 -9.66 15.64
CA ARG A 364 -13.20 -10.58 16.80
C ARG A 364 -11.72 -10.91 17.07
N LEU A 365 -10.94 -11.16 16.01
CA LEU A 365 -9.51 -11.42 16.14
C LEU A 365 -8.76 -10.18 16.67
N LYS A 366 -9.11 -8.99 16.18
CA LYS A 366 -8.53 -7.73 16.68
C LYS A 366 -8.78 -7.54 18.17
N GLU A 367 -10.01 -7.73 18.64
CA GLU A 367 -10.36 -7.64 20.05
C GLU A 367 -9.55 -8.65 20.90
N ALA A 368 -9.44 -9.90 20.44
CA ALA A 368 -8.67 -10.92 21.15
C ALA A 368 -7.17 -10.57 21.24
N ILE A 369 -6.58 -10.05 20.17
CA ILE A 369 -5.16 -9.64 20.14
C ILE A 369 -4.92 -8.42 21.04
N LEU A 370 -5.80 -7.42 21.02
CA LEU A 370 -5.67 -6.24 21.88
C LEU A 370 -5.82 -6.59 23.35
N ASN A 371 -6.71 -7.52 23.70
CA ASN A 371 -6.86 -8.04 25.06
C ASN A 371 -5.60 -8.80 25.52
N ASP A 372 -5.05 -9.70 24.68
CA ASP A 372 -3.79 -10.38 24.95
C ASP A 372 -2.64 -9.39 25.18
N ALA A 373 -2.53 -8.36 24.31
CA ALA A 373 -1.50 -7.33 24.45
C ALA A 373 -1.63 -6.54 25.75
N ASN A 374 -2.85 -6.19 26.19
CA ASN A 374 -3.07 -5.52 27.47
C ASN A 374 -2.61 -6.38 28.64
N HIS A 375 -2.92 -7.68 28.65
CA HIS A 375 -2.43 -8.60 29.70
C HIS A 375 -0.91 -8.67 29.73
N ARG A 376 -0.26 -8.74 28.55
CA ARG A 376 1.22 -8.74 28.42
C ARG A 376 1.88 -7.44 28.88
N SER A 377 1.16 -6.31 28.86
CA SER A 377 1.68 -5.03 29.31
C SER A 377 1.87 -4.95 30.83
N GLU A 378 1.20 -5.82 31.57
CA GLU A 378 1.19 -5.87 33.05
C GLU A 378 2.17 -6.93 33.59
N SER A 379 2.73 -7.76 32.71
CA SER A 379 3.69 -8.83 33.04
C SER A 379 5.11 -8.30 32.97
#